data_b1536affa785ed15d81afd38d961acaa
#
_entry.id   b1536affa785ed15d81afd38d961acaa
#
_cell.length_a   1.000
_cell.length_b   1.000
_cell.length_c   1.000
_cell.angle_alpha   90.00
_cell.angle_beta   90.00
_cell.angle_gamma   90.00
#
_symmetry.space_group_name_H-M   'P 1'
#
loop_
_entity.id
_entity.type
_entity.pdbx_description
1 polymer ?
#
loop_
_entity_poly.entity_id
_entity_poly.type
_entity_poly.pdbx_seq_one_letter_code
_entity_poly.pdbx_strand_id
1 'polypeptide(L)'
;MSWIKRILYGVLIGVASIAPGISGGTIAIALGFYESLINAVADLLKHFKKNFLYLLPYGIGALVSMAALSVVINFFFIRFPLPTSTLFIGFILGTLPFIRGKFRQSLEMTHEGRRKASHVITMAIFFLIVLIPLFFKGSIGQVNLSGDFL
;
A
#
# COMPACT_ATOMS: atom_id res chain seq x y z
N MET A 1 -3.11 4.27 -25.67
CA MET A 1 -1.92 3.82 -24.91
C MET A 1 -1.70 2.35 -25.20
N SER A 2 -0.47 1.95 -25.59
CA SER A 2 -0.17 0.55 -25.92
C SER A 2 -0.25 -0.36 -24.68
N TRP A 3 -0.55 -1.64 -24.86
CA TRP A 3 -0.60 -2.64 -23.78
C TRP A 3 0.71 -2.70 -23.00
N ILE A 4 1.84 -2.62 -23.71
CA ILE A 4 3.18 -2.63 -23.13
C ILE A 4 3.37 -1.47 -22.13
N LYS A 5 2.95 -0.25 -22.50
CA LYS A 5 3.05 0.91 -21.59
C LYS A 5 2.23 0.71 -20.32
N ARG A 6 1.06 0.09 -20.40
CA ARG A 6 0.21 -0.21 -19.24
C ARG A 6 0.85 -1.24 -18.32
N ILE A 7 1.49 -2.27 -18.88
CA ILE A 7 2.24 -3.27 -18.10
C ILE A 7 3.42 -2.60 -17.40
N LEU A 8 4.19 -1.76 -18.07
CA LEU A 8 5.30 -1.02 -17.45
C LEU A 8 4.83 -0.11 -16.31
N TYR A 9 3.71 0.58 -16.49
CA TYR A 9 3.12 1.39 -15.42
C TYR A 9 2.64 0.52 -14.25
N GLY A 10 2.09 -0.66 -14.54
CA GLY A 10 1.77 -1.66 -13.53
C GLY A 10 2.99 -2.11 -12.74
N VAL A 11 4.11 -2.38 -13.41
CA VAL A 11 5.38 -2.74 -12.78
C VAL A 11 5.83 -1.63 -11.81
N LEU A 12 5.79 -0.37 -12.25
CA LEU A 12 6.15 0.77 -11.40
C LEU A 12 5.23 0.90 -10.17
N ILE A 13 3.93 0.68 -10.34
CA ILE A 13 2.96 0.63 -9.24
C ILE A 13 3.33 -0.48 -8.25
N GLY A 14 3.61 -1.68 -8.74
CA GLY A 14 3.92 -2.83 -7.90
C GLY A 14 5.22 -2.65 -7.09
N VAL A 15 6.28 -2.15 -7.74
CA VAL A 15 7.55 -1.82 -7.06
C VAL A 15 7.32 -0.76 -5.97
N ALA A 16 6.60 0.32 -6.31
CA ALA A 16 6.32 1.41 -5.37
C ALA A 16 5.44 0.96 -4.19
N SER A 17 4.57 -0.03 -4.39
CA SER A 17 3.68 -0.53 -3.34
C SER A 17 4.41 -1.35 -2.27
N ILE A 18 5.58 -1.90 -2.58
CA ILE A 18 6.40 -2.64 -1.61
C ILE A 18 7.36 -1.69 -0.87
N ALA A 19 7.82 -0.63 -1.53
CA ALA A 19 8.73 0.33 -0.90
C ALA A 19 8.00 1.13 0.19
N PRO A 20 8.45 1.08 1.47
CA PRO A 20 7.85 1.87 2.53
C PRO A 20 7.91 3.36 2.21
N GLY A 21 6.79 4.06 2.37
CA GLY A 21 6.73 5.51 2.18
C GLY A 21 6.33 5.98 0.78
N ILE A 22 6.29 5.09 -0.20
CA ILE A 22 5.78 5.39 -1.53
C ILE A 22 4.55 4.50 -1.78
N SER A 23 3.47 5.08 -2.28
CA SER A 23 2.30 4.29 -2.67
C SER A 23 2.19 4.21 -4.20
N GLY A 24 1.67 3.10 -4.71
CA GLY A 24 1.38 2.95 -6.13
C GLY A 24 0.48 4.06 -6.68
N GLY A 25 -0.43 4.59 -5.84
CA GLY A 25 -1.26 5.75 -6.18
C GLY A 25 -0.45 7.02 -6.42
N THR A 26 0.57 7.27 -5.61
CA THR A 26 1.47 8.43 -5.78
C THR A 26 2.20 8.35 -7.12
N ILE A 27 2.68 7.16 -7.51
CA ILE A 27 3.31 6.94 -8.82
C ILE A 27 2.29 7.15 -9.96
N ALA A 28 1.06 6.66 -9.81
CA ALA A 28 0.02 6.85 -10.81
C ALA A 28 -0.32 8.34 -11.03
N ILE A 29 -0.34 9.15 -9.96
CA ILE A 29 -0.52 10.61 -10.02
C ILE A 29 0.68 11.25 -10.73
N ALA A 30 1.89 10.93 -10.33
CA ALA A 30 3.12 11.50 -10.91
C ALA A 30 3.25 11.21 -12.41
N LEU A 31 2.78 10.07 -12.87
CA LEU A 31 2.80 9.66 -14.27
C LEU A 31 1.54 10.09 -15.04
N GLY A 32 0.57 10.77 -14.39
CA GLY A 32 -0.60 11.39 -15.03
C GLY A 32 -1.67 10.41 -15.49
N PHE A 33 -1.70 9.16 -15.03
CA PHE A 33 -2.73 8.18 -15.42
C PHE A 33 -3.69 7.80 -14.29
N TYR A 34 -3.53 8.38 -13.09
CA TYR A 34 -4.34 8.09 -11.91
C TYR A 34 -5.85 8.24 -12.16
N GLU A 35 -6.28 9.36 -12.77
CA GLU A 35 -7.68 9.62 -13.07
C GLU A 35 -8.27 8.54 -13.99
N SER A 36 -7.53 8.15 -15.04
CA SER A 36 -7.96 7.09 -15.95
C SER A 36 -8.13 5.74 -15.25
N LEU A 37 -7.27 5.47 -14.27
CA LEU A 37 -7.30 4.23 -13.48
C LEU A 37 -8.49 4.23 -12.52
N ILE A 38 -8.73 5.33 -11.80
CA ILE A 38 -9.85 5.49 -10.88
C ILE A 38 -11.20 5.43 -11.63
N ASN A 39 -11.31 6.13 -12.78
CA ASN A 39 -12.52 6.10 -13.58
C ASN A 39 -12.83 4.68 -14.10
N ALA A 40 -11.79 3.93 -14.53
CA ALA A 40 -11.97 2.55 -14.95
C ALA A 40 -12.43 1.63 -13.81
N VAL A 41 -11.95 1.88 -12.57
CA VAL A 41 -12.39 1.16 -11.37
C VAL A 41 -13.82 1.56 -10.99
N ALA A 42 -14.14 2.86 -10.99
CA ALA A 42 -15.47 3.36 -10.65
C ALA A 42 -16.57 2.85 -11.60
N ASP A 43 -16.26 2.79 -12.89
CA ASP A 43 -17.19 2.30 -13.91
C ASP A 43 -17.07 0.78 -14.17
N LEU A 44 -16.34 0.05 -13.32
CA LEU A 44 -16.11 -1.38 -13.50
C LEU A 44 -17.43 -2.16 -13.53
N LEU A 45 -18.40 -1.80 -12.67
CA LEU A 45 -19.70 -2.46 -12.60
C LEU A 45 -20.60 -2.13 -13.80
N LYS A 46 -20.46 -0.94 -14.39
CA LYS A 46 -21.27 -0.51 -15.53
C LYS A 46 -20.79 -1.11 -16.86
N HIS A 47 -19.47 -1.19 -17.04
CA HIS A 47 -18.84 -1.67 -18.27
C HIS A 47 -17.74 -2.70 -17.96
N PHE A 48 -18.12 -3.79 -17.30
CA PHE A 48 -17.19 -4.76 -16.73
C PHE A 48 -16.11 -5.24 -17.73
N LYS A 49 -16.51 -5.77 -18.88
CA LYS A 49 -15.55 -6.32 -19.86
C LYS A 49 -14.53 -5.27 -20.33
N LYS A 50 -14.99 -4.07 -20.65
CA LYS A 50 -14.13 -3.00 -21.20
C LYS A 50 -13.14 -2.52 -20.14
N ASN A 51 -13.62 -2.22 -18.94
CA ASN A 51 -12.79 -1.66 -17.87
C ASN A 51 -11.88 -2.72 -17.24
N PHE A 52 -12.34 -3.96 -17.17
CA PHE A 52 -11.50 -5.08 -16.74
C PHE A 52 -10.33 -5.31 -17.70
N LEU A 53 -10.56 -5.36 -19.03
CA LEU A 53 -9.47 -5.46 -20.00
C LEU A 53 -8.54 -4.25 -19.98
N TYR A 54 -9.07 -3.08 -19.60
CA TYR A 54 -8.25 -1.88 -19.45
C TYR A 54 -7.31 -1.99 -18.24
N LEU A 55 -7.81 -2.50 -17.10
CA LEU A 55 -7.08 -2.64 -15.85
C LEU A 55 -6.14 -3.85 -15.81
N LEU A 56 -6.46 -4.89 -16.59
CA LEU A 56 -5.74 -6.16 -16.60
C LEU A 56 -4.22 -6.00 -16.80
N PRO A 57 -3.72 -5.25 -17.78
CA PRO A 57 -2.27 -5.10 -17.98
C PRO A 57 -1.58 -4.36 -16.82
N TYR A 58 -2.25 -3.42 -16.17
CA TYR A 58 -1.72 -2.79 -14.95
C TYR A 58 -1.63 -3.79 -13.79
N GLY A 59 -2.69 -4.60 -13.61
CA GLY A 59 -2.74 -5.65 -12.61
C GLY A 59 -1.66 -6.71 -12.80
N ILE A 60 -1.49 -7.21 -14.02
CA ILE A 60 -0.44 -8.19 -14.35
C ILE A 60 0.95 -7.61 -14.07
N GLY A 61 1.23 -6.40 -14.55
CA GLY A 61 2.51 -5.73 -14.30
C GLY A 61 2.79 -5.56 -12.80
N ALA A 62 1.79 -5.13 -12.03
CA ALA A 62 1.92 -4.95 -10.58
C ALA A 62 2.16 -6.28 -9.88
N LEU A 63 1.39 -7.32 -10.15
CA LEU A 63 1.54 -8.64 -9.52
C LEU A 63 2.89 -9.27 -9.83
N VAL A 64 3.34 -9.23 -11.09
CA VAL A 64 4.64 -9.78 -11.49
C VAL A 64 5.78 -9.05 -10.79
N SER A 65 5.73 -7.72 -10.75
CA SER A 65 6.77 -6.93 -10.08
C SER A 65 6.78 -7.13 -8.57
N MET A 66 5.60 -7.24 -7.94
CA MET A 66 5.49 -7.52 -6.50
C MET A 66 6.06 -8.91 -6.18
N ALA A 67 5.73 -9.93 -6.97
CA ALA A 67 6.27 -11.27 -6.79
C ALA A 67 7.81 -11.29 -6.97
N ALA A 68 8.31 -10.67 -8.04
CA ALA A 68 9.75 -10.60 -8.29
C ALA A 68 10.49 -9.86 -7.16
N LEU A 69 9.97 -8.71 -6.74
CA LEU A 69 10.60 -7.92 -5.68
C LEU A 69 10.52 -8.61 -4.32
N SER A 70 9.44 -9.36 -4.04
CA SER A 70 9.30 -10.16 -2.83
C SER A 70 10.42 -11.20 -2.71
N VAL A 71 10.75 -11.90 -3.81
CA VAL A 71 11.86 -12.86 -3.83
C VAL A 71 13.19 -12.17 -3.55
N VAL A 72 13.43 -11.01 -4.19
CA VAL A 72 14.66 -10.23 -3.98
C VAL A 72 14.78 -9.77 -2.53
N ILE A 73 13.71 -9.21 -1.97
CA ILE A 73 13.69 -8.74 -0.58
C ILE A 73 13.90 -9.90 0.39
N ASN A 74 13.26 -11.03 0.16
CA ASN A 74 13.44 -12.23 0.99
C ASN A 74 14.91 -12.71 0.96
N PHE A 75 15.53 -12.74 -0.22
CA PHE A 75 16.95 -13.06 -0.34
C PHE A 75 17.83 -12.12 0.50
N PHE A 76 17.58 -10.81 0.46
CA PHE A 76 18.32 -9.84 1.25
C PHE A 76 18.08 -10.00 2.76
N PHE A 77 16.85 -10.31 3.18
CA PHE A 77 16.56 -10.55 4.60
C PHE A 77 17.26 -11.79 5.13
N ILE A 78 17.38 -12.86 4.31
CA ILE A 78 18.07 -14.09 4.72
C ILE A 78 19.59 -13.86 4.74
N ARG A 79 20.14 -13.21 3.73
CA ARG A 79 21.61 -13.07 3.56
C ARG A 79 22.20 -11.92 4.36
N PHE A 80 21.45 -10.83 4.49
CA PHE A 80 21.89 -9.58 5.12
C PHE A 80 20.79 -8.98 6.01
N PRO A 81 20.40 -9.65 7.12
CA PRO A 81 19.24 -9.23 7.91
C PRO A 81 19.39 -7.85 8.53
N LEU A 82 20.57 -7.52 9.10
CA LEU A 82 20.81 -6.23 9.74
C LEU A 82 20.79 -5.06 8.74
N PRO A 83 21.58 -5.05 7.65
CA PRO A 83 21.52 -3.98 6.67
C PRO A 83 20.14 -3.79 6.05
N THR A 84 19.44 -4.90 5.76
CA THR A 84 18.11 -4.84 5.16
C THR A 84 17.10 -4.21 6.12
N SER A 85 17.09 -4.63 7.39
CA SER A 85 16.21 -4.04 8.41
C SER A 85 16.50 -2.55 8.62
N THR A 86 17.79 -2.17 8.66
CA THR A 86 18.19 -0.76 8.82
C THR A 86 17.75 0.08 7.62
N LEU A 87 17.84 -0.46 6.40
CA LEU A 87 17.35 0.20 5.18
C LEU A 87 15.84 0.47 5.27
N PHE A 88 15.06 -0.53 5.69
CA PHE A 88 13.59 -0.37 5.84
C PHE A 88 13.24 0.65 6.92
N ILE A 89 13.94 0.63 8.05
CA ILE A 89 13.77 1.64 9.12
C ILE A 89 14.10 3.04 8.56
N GLY A 90 15.17 3.17 7.78
CA GLY A 90 15.54 4.42 7.12
C GLY A 90 14.44 4.94 6.18
N PHE A 91 13.82 4.07 5.38
CA PHE A 91 12.67 4.44 4.54
C PHE A 91 11.49 4.93 5.37
N ILE A 92 11.14 4.22 6.45
CA ILE A 92 10.04 4.61 7.34
C ILE A 92 10.33 5.98 7.96
N LEU A 93 11.52 6.19 8.51
CA LEU A 93 11.93 7.48 9.09
C LEU A 93 11.95 8.60 8.04
N GLY A 94 12.39 8.30 6.81
CA GLY A 94 12.41 9.25 5.71
C GLY A 94 11.02 9.71 5.26
N THR A 95 9.96 8.96 5.55
CA THR A 95 8.57 9.36 5.23
C THR A 95 7.96 10.30 6.27
N LEU A 96 8.52 10.37 7.48
CA LEU A 96 7.98 11.21 8.55
C LEU A 96 7.85 12.70 8.18
N PRO A 97 8.86 13.37 7.56
CA PRO A 97 8.72 14.76 7.16
C PRO A 97 7.62 14.96 6.10
N PHE A 98 7.47 14.01 5.19
CA PHE A 98 6.41 14.06 4.19
C PHE A 98 5.01 13.95 4.81
N ILE A 99 4.83 13.04 5.76
CA ILE A 99 3.57 12.86 6.51
C ILE A 99 3.26 14.13 7.31
N ARG A 100 4.26 14.71 8.00
CA ARG A 100 4.10 15.98 8.75
C ARG A 100 3.64 17.12 7.84
N GLY A 101 4.23 17.25 6.65
CA GLY A 101 3.84 18.27 5.67
C GLY A 101 2.39 18.10 5.22
N LYS A 102 1.97 16.90 4.89
CA LYS A 102 0.58 16.59 4.51
C LYS A 102 -0.40 16.81 5.65
N PHE A 103 -0.03 16.42 6.86
CA PHE A 103 -0.86 16.63 8.05
C PHE A 103 -1.08 18.12 8.35
N ARG A 104 -0.02 18.93 8.25
CA ARG A 104 -0.10 20.38 8.42
C ARG A 104 -1.01 21.03 7.37
N GLN A 105 -0.88 20.65 6.11
CA GLN A 105 -1.72 21.11 5.03
C GLN A 105 -3.19 20.72 5.23
N SER A 106 -3.48 19.52 5.72
CA SER A 106 -4.83 19.09 6.08
C SER A 106 -5.43 19.91 7.23
N LEU A 107 -4.62 20.26 8.22
CA LEU A 107 -5.07 21.11 9.33
C LEU A 107 -5.40 22.53 8.88
N GLU A 108 -4.62 23.09 7.97
CA GLU A 108 -4.85 24.43 7.41
C GLU A 108 -6.13 24.51 6.56
N MET A 109 -6.48 23.42 5.85
CA MET A 109 -7.74 23.35 5.08
C MET A 109 -8.99 23.10 5.95
N THR A 110 -8.83 22.74 7.23
CA THR A 110 -9.92 22.38 8.14
C THR A 110 -10.32 23.57 9.05
N HIS A 111 -10.26 24.78 8.54
CA HIS A 111 -10.72 25.97 9.30
C HIS A 111 -12.25 26.06 9.49
N GLU A 112 -13.03 25.09 9.07
CA GLU A 112 -14.44 24.98 9.40
C GLU A 112 -14.67 24.11 10.62
N GLY A 113 -14.86 24.77 11.75
CA GLY A 113 -14.88 24.24 13.11
C GLY A 113 -16.01 23.25 13.50
N ARG A 114 -16.60 22.51 12.57
CA ARG A 114 -17.73 21.61 12.87
C ARG A 114 -17.44 20.09 12.71
N ARG A 115 -16.26 19.72 12.25
CA ARG A 115 -15.96 18.29 11.96
C ARG A 115 -14.92 17.64 12.87
N LYS A 116 -14.40 18.33 13.88
CA LYS A 116 -13.38 17.76 14.78
C LYS A 116 -13.86 16.50 15.52
N ALA A 117 -15.11 16.48 15.98
CA ALA A 117 -15.65 15.33 16.69
C ALA A 117 -15.83 14.11 15.79
N SER A 118 -16.27 14.28 14.54
CA SER A 118 -16.46 13.20 13.58
C SER A 118 -15.13 12.51 13.23
N HIS A 119 -14.06 13.27 13.00
CA HIS A 119 -12.75 12.69 12.69
C HIS A 119 -12.13 11.91 13.87
N VAL A 120 -12.28 12.44 15.09
CA VAL A 120 -11.82 11.74 16.30
C VAL A 120 -12.60 10.44 16.51
N ILE A 121 -13.92 10.45 16.32
CA ILE A 121 -14.76 9.25 16.41
C ILE A 121 -14.38 8.24 15.33
N THR A 122 -14.16 8.67 14.08
CA THR A 122 -13.73 7.78 12.99
C THR A 122 -12.36 7.17 13.27
N MET A 123 -11.39 7.96 13.76
CA MET A 123 -10.08 7.45 14.17
C MET A 123 -10.19 6.45 15.33
N ALA A 124 -11.02 6.73 16.32
CA ALA A 124 -11.24 5.83 17.46
C ALA A 124 -11.87 4.51 17.01
N ILE A 125 -12.87 4.56 16.12
CA ILE A 125 -13.50 3.35 15.56
C ILE A 125 -12.47 2.54 14.76
N PHE A 126 -11.67 3.20 13.93
CA PHE A 126 -10.65 2.52 13.13
C PHE A 126 -9.57 1.88 14.03
N PHE A 127 -9.15 2.59 15.07
CA PHE A 127 -8.21 2.08 16.07
C PHE A 127 -8.77 0.87 16.83
N LEU A 128 -10.04 0.91 17.22
CA LEU A 128 -10.74 -0.21 17.83
C LEU A 128 -10.82 -1.42 16.90
N ILE A 129 -11.14 -1.22 15.62
CA ILE A 129 -11.18 -2.31 14.63
C ILE A 129 -9.81 -2.97 14.47
N VAL A 130 -8.72 -2.21 14.51
CA VAL A 130 -7.35 -2.74 14.42
C VAL A 130 -6.94 -3.47 15.71
N LEU A 131 -7.46 -3.05 16.87
CA LEU A 131 -7.17 -3.71 18.16
C LEU A 131 -7.92 -5.04 18.32
N ILE A 132 -9.11 -5.20 17.72
CA ILE A 132 -9.90 -6.43 17.85
C ILE A 132 -9.09 -7.70 17.50
N PRO A 133 -8.43 -7.82 16.34
CA PRO A 133 -7.63 -9.00 16.02
C PRO A 133 -6.42 -9.19 16.92
N LEU A 134 -5.84 -8.13 17.50
CA LEU A 134 -4.75 -8.23 18.46
C LEU A 134 -5.23 -8.84 19.80
N PHE A 135 -6.44 -8.48 20.22
CA PHE A 135 -7.05 -9.06 21.43
C PHE A 135 -7.44 -10.54 21.21
N PHE A 136 -7.96 -10.86 20.03
CA PHE A 136 -8.29 -12.25 19.66
C PHE A 136 -7.06 -13.13 19.44
N LYS A 137 -5.95 -12.55 18.94
CA LYS A 137 -4.70 -13.29 18.73
C LYS A 137 -4.02 -13.72 20.05
N GLY A 138 -4.30 -13.03 21.14
CA GLY A 138 -3.89 -13.43 22.49
C GLY A 138 -4.67 -14.62 23.05
N SER A 139 -5.87 -14.92 22.48
CA SER A 139 -6.72 -16.03 22.94
C SER A 139 -6.71 -17.26 22.01
N ILE A 140 -6.19 -17.14 20.78
CA ILE A 140 -6.11 -18.25 19.83
C ILE A 140 -4.65 -18.67 19.67
N GLY A 141 -4.22 -19.55 20.57
CA GLY A 141 -3.21 -20.54 20.29
C GLY A 141 -1.77 -20.04 20.26
N GLN A 142 -1.05 -20.48 21.24
CA GLN A 142 0.31 -20.94 21.08
C GLN A 142 0.32 -21.92 19.90
N VAL A 143 0.66 -21.45 18.70
CA VAL A 143 1.10 -22.33 17.62
C VAL A 143 2.43 -22.89 18.10
N ASN A 144 2.37 -24.12 18.58
CA ASN A 144 3.52 -24.92 19.01
C ASN A 144 4.42 -25.14 17.78
N LEU A 145 5.44 -24.31 17.62
CA LEU A 145 6.48 -24.45 16.59
C LEU A 145 7.58 -25.43 17.03
N SER A 146 7.30 -26.27 18.01
CA SER A 146 8.19 -27.36 18.42
C SER A 146 7.62 -28.71 17.95
N GLY A 147 7.78 -29.02 16.69
CA GLY A 147 7.42 -30.32 16.15
C GLY A 147 7.90 -30.43 14.71
N ASP A 148 8.93 -31.25 14.54
CA ASP A 148 9.31 -31.91 13.30
C ASP A 148 10.12 -31.13 12.26
N PHE A 149 11.38 -30.89 12.56
CA PHE A 149 12.48 -31.00 11.61
C PHE A 149 13.61 -31.82 12.23
N LEU A 150 13.45 -33.16 12.22
CA LEU A 150 14.55 -34.15 12.19
C LEU A 150 14.48 -34.90 10.88
#